data_f373b45d079a66c801d6651c26f242fd
#
_entry.id   f373b45d079a66c801d6651c26f242fd
#
_cell.length_a   1.000
_cell.length_b   1.000
_cell.length_c   1.000
_cell.angle_alpha   90.00
_cell.angle_beta   90.00
_cell.angle_gamma   90.00
#
_symmetry.space_group_name_H-M   'P 1'
#
loop_
_entity.id
_entity.type
_entity.pdbx_description
1 polymer ?
#
loop_
_entity_poly.entity_id
_entity_poly.type
_entity_poly.pdbx_seq_one_letter_code
_entity_poly.pdbx_strand_id
1 'polypeptide(L)'
;MAGERHVDHRTLKAFAENKINVPGPEAAERRRQVNHLRQRLEGHIAAHPAFDLVKLRASGSTAKFTAIQRRGGGSDADVAAYLRAADPAVDEATLLEWLRERCIEVYGDTKVADDFKISQHAVGITLRGSGLKIDVAPVLYTGEPDDKGYLVTRQGTRVLTSVTQHLRFIEKRRKDAGPGYAELIRLLKGWIRQSKLYDPDLRCKSFLLELLVAHLWETGWNGEKLQVDDYPRAIEQVLSYIVRTGLQTSIVFTDYYTADHVTPSHEPIQVWDPVNPDNNVASTYLEHDRLRLVDHANTALEAIAWAACAPTKGDANDAWRELFGPTFQGA
;
A
#
# COMPACT_ATOMS: atom_id res chain seq x y z
N MET A 1 -32.24 -18.49 14.85
CA MET A 1 -30.93 -19.16 14.73
C MET A 1 -30.27 -18.59 13.49
N ALA A 2 -29.16 -17.89 13.63
CA ALA A 2 -28.38 -17.49 12.45
C ALA A 2 -27.85 -18.79 11.80
N GLY A 3 -28.24 -19.06 10.56
CA GLY A 3 -27.75 -20.20 9.79
C GLY A 3 -26.21 -20.13 9.70
N GLU A 4 -25.57 -21.27 9.64
CA GLU A 4 -24.12 -21.36 9.44
C GLU A 4 -23.76 -20.71 8.11
N ARG A 5 -22.82 -19.73 8.14
CA ARG A 5 -22.38 -19.03 6.92
C ARG A 5 -21.67 -20.03 6.01
N HIS A 6 -22.08 -20.13 4.76
CA HIS A 6 -21.43 -20.99 3.75
C HIS A 6 -19.99 -20.57 3.43
N VAL A 7 -19.67 -19.27 3.60
CA VAL A 7 -18.31 -18.72 3.46
C VAL A 7 -17.89 -18.14 4.79
N ASP A 8 -16.96 -18.80 5.44
CA ASP A 8 -16.43 -18.47 6.76
C ASP A 8 -15.00 -17.90 6.70
N HIS A 9 -14.41 -17.66 7.86
CA HIS A 9 -13.03 -17.21 8.00
C HIS A 9 -12.04 -18.16 7.32
N ARG A 10 -12.22 -19.48 7.47
CA ARG A 10 -11.29 -20.50 6.92
C ARG A 10 -11.32 -20.48 5.40
N THR A 11 -12.51 -20.34 4.82
CA THR A 11 -12.72 -20.23 3.37
C THR A 11 -11.97 -19.03 2.79
N LEU A 12 -12.15 -17.85 3.40
CA LEU A 12 -11.45 -16.63 2.93
C LEU A 12 -9.95 -16.69 3.18
N LYS A 13 -9.51 -17.31 4.27
CA LYS A 13 -8.09 -17.54 4.54
C LYS A 13 -7.46 -18.44 3.48
N ALA A 14 -8.08 -19.57 3.17
CA ALA A 14 -7.61 -20.47 2.13
C ALA A 14 -7.57 -19.78 0.75
N PHE A 15 -8.59 -18.98 0.45
CA PHE A 15 -8.61 -18.16 -0.78
C PHE A 15 -7.45 -17.14 -0.79
N ALA A 16 -7.24 -16.42 0.31
CA ALA A 16 -6.14 -15.46 0.42
C ALA A 16 -4.77 -16.14 0.21
N GLU A 17 -4.53 -17.27 0.86
CA GLU A 17 -3.29 -18.04 0.74
C GLU A 17 -3.02 -18.50 -0.70
N ASN A 18 -4.06 -18.95 -1.41
CA ASN A 18 -3.92 -19.53 -2.74
C ASN A 18 -3.99 -18.53 -3.91
N LYS A 19 -4.68 -17.37 -3.73
CA LYS A 19 -5.02 -16.47 -4.85
C LYS A 19 -4.62 -15.01 -4.63
N ILE A 20 -4.40 -14.60 -3.39
CA ILE A 20 -4.12 -13.20 -3.05
C ILE A 20 -2.68 -13.02 -2.58
N ASN A 21 -2.22 -13.89 -1.68
CA ASN A 21 -0.90 -13.77 -1.06
C ASN A 21 0.20 -14.10 -2.06
N VAL A 22 1.32 -13.39 -1.92
CA VAL A 22 2.54 -13.72 -2.68
C VAL A 22 3.07 -15.06 -2.17
N PRO A 23 3.27 -16.06 -3.04
CA PRO A 23 3.84 -17.34 -2.65
C PRO A 23 5.18 -17.18 -1.93
N GLY A 24 5.42 -17.99 -0.89
CA GLY A 24 6.63 -17.91 -0.07
C GLY A 24 7.95 -17.92 -0.87
N PRO A 25 8.15 -18.82 -1.83
CA PRO A 25 9.34 -18.83 -2.70
C PRO A 25 9.50 -17.53 -3.51
N GLU A 26 8.41 -17.02 -4.09
CA GLU A 26 8.42 -15.76 -4.84
C GLU A 26 8.73 -14.57 -3.92
N ALA A 27 8.15 -14.52 -2.74
CA ALA A 27 8.45 -13.48 -1.75
C ALA A 27 9.93 -13.51 -1.30
N ALA A 28 10.53 -14.70 -1.17
CA ALA A 28 11.95 -14.86 -0.86
C ALA A 28 12.83 -14.38 -2.01
N GLU A 29 12.48 -14.72 -3.26
CA GLU A 29 13.19 -14.27 -4.44
C GLU A 29 13.14 -12.74 -4.59
N ARG A 30 11.97 -12.13 -4.42
CA ARG A 30 11.81 -10.66 -4.41
C ARG A 30 12.76 -10.00 -3.39
N ARG A 31 12.80 -10.52 -2.16
CA ARG A 31 13.71 -9.99 -1.13
C ARG A 31 15.18 -10.11 -1.54
N ARG A 32 15.58 -11.23 -2.13
CA ARG A 32 16.96 -11.40 -2.64
C ARG A 32 17.31 -10.38 -3.71
N GLN A 33 16.41 -10.17 -4.69
CA GLN A 33 16.62 -9.21 -5.78
C GLN A 33 16.67 -7.76 -5.27
N VAL A 34 15.81 -7.39 -4.34
CA VAL A 34 15.84 -6.06 -3.69
C VAL A 34 17.13 -5.86 -2.91
N ASN A 35 17.58 -6.86 -2.15
CA ASN A 35 18.84 -6.78 -1.40
C ASN A 35 20.04 -6.69 -2.34
N HIS A 36 20.05 -7.43 -3.44
CA HIS A 36 21.11 -7.36 -4.45
C HIS A 36 21.17 -5.96 -5.10
N LEU A 37 19.99 -5.38 -5.47
CA LEU A 37 19.94 -4.01 -5.95
C LEU A 37 20.50 -3.02 -4.92
N ARG A 38 20.09 -3.15 -3.66
CA ARG A 38 20.56 -2.27 -2.58
C ARG A 38 22.08 -2.32 -2.44
N GLN A 39 22.67 -3.51 -2.36
CA GLN A 39 24.13 -3.69 -2.27
C GLN A 39 24.86 -3.05 -3.45
N ARG A 40 24.37 -3.23 -4.67
CA ARG A 40 24.98 -2.63 -5.86
C ARG A 40 24.90 -1.11 -5.84
N LEU A 41 23.74 -0.54 -5.51
CA LEU A 41 23.57 0.92 -5.39
C LEU A 41 24.42 1.50 -4.25
N GLU A 42 24.47 0.84 -3.09
CA GLU A 42 25.31 1.27 -1.96
C GLU A 42 26.78 1.39 -2.37
N GLY A 43 27.31 0.35 -3.02
CA GLY A 43 28.70 0.37 -3.49
C GLY A 43 28.99 1.42 -4.56
N HIS A 44 28.00 1.68 -5.43
CA HIS A 44 28.18 2.63 -6.54
C HIS A 44 27.99 4.08 -6.11
N ILE A 45 26.94 4.40 -5.37
CA ILE A 45 26.64 5.79 -4.96
C ILE A 45 27.67 6.33 -3.97
N ALA A 46 28.25 5.48 -3.10
CA ALA A 46 29.32 5.87 -2.18
C ALA A 46 30.55 6.46 -2.89
N ALA A 47 30.72 6.23 -4.18
CA ALA A 47 31.83 6.74 -4.98
C ALA A 47 31.53 8.09 -5.68
N HIS A 48 30.34 8.65 -5.53
CA HIS A 48 29.90 9.85 -6.28
C HIS A 48 29.81 11.11 -5.40
N PRO A 49 30.29 12.28 -5.89
CA PRO A 49 30.47 13.47 -5.05
C PRO A 49 29.22 14.34 -4.85
N ALA A 50 28.15 14.18 -5.66
CA ALA A 50 27.00 15.10 -5.63
C ALA A 50 26.06 14.84 -4.44
N PHE A 51 25.85 13.57 -4.10
CA PHE A 51 25.01 13.16 -2.97
C PHE A 51 25.67 12.01 -2.23
N ASP A 52 25.68 12.09 -0.91
CA ASP A 52 26.10 11.01 -0.03
C ASP A 52 24.90 10.06 0.19
N LEU A 53 25.10 8.78 -0.08
CA LEU A 53 24.13 7.77 0.30
C LEU A 53 24.27 7.47 1.79
N VAL A 54 23.25 7.81 2.56
CA VAL A 54 23.17 7.48 3.99
C VAL A 54 22.76 6.02 4.20
N LYS A 55 21.71 5.59 3.50
CA LYS A 55 21.20 4.19 3.57
C LYS A 55 20.15 3.93 2.50
N LEU A 56 19.91 2.65 2.23
CA LEU A 56 18.79 2.14 1.47
C LEU A 56 17.85 1.33 2.37
N ARG A 57 16.56 1.63 2.30
CA ARG A 57 15.54 0.93 3.08
C ARG A 57 14.47 0.32 2.19
N ALA A 58 14.17 -0.98 2.39
CA ALA A 58 12.96 -1.55 1.83
C ALA A 58 11.72 -0.84 2.41
N SER A 59 10.76 -0.54 1.57
CA SER A 59 9.54 0.22 1.92
C SER A 59 8.32 -0.39 1.26
N GLY A 60 7.20 0.33 1.25
CA GLY A 60 5.98 -0.06 0.58
C GLY A 60 5.33 -1.33 1.11
N SER A 61 4.50 -1.94 0.28
CA SER A 61 3.65 -3.08 0.67
C SER A 61 4.44 -4.33 1.00
N THR A 62 5.60 -4.54 0.37
CA THR A 62 6.48 -5.69 0.64
C THR A 62 7.07 -5.62 2.04
N ALA A 63 7.55 -4.45 2.47
CA ALA A 63 8.10 -4.25 3.81
C ALA A 63 7.02 -4.28 4.90
N LYS A 64 5.79 -3.87 4.57
CA LYS A 64 4.62 -3.88 5.46
C LYS A 64 3.92 -5.24 5.55
N PHE A 65 4.32 -6.23 4.74
CA PHE A 65 3.67 -7.55 4.61
C PHE A 65 2.23 -7.48 4.07
N THR A 66 1.91 -6.43 3.31
CA THR A 66 0.59 -6.21 2.70
C THR A 66 0.62 -6.33 1.17
N ALA A 67 1.71 -6.83 0.60
CA ALA A 67 1.82 -7.09 -0.82
C ALA A 67 0.90 -8.23 -1.26
N ILE A 68 0.30 -8.08 -2.44
CA ILE A 68 -0.54 -9.11 -3.07
C ILE A 68 0.10 -9.62 -4.35
N GLN A 69 -0.26 -10.83 -4.75
CA GLN A 69 0.13 -11.42 -6.01
C GLN A 69 -0.46 -10.63 -7.18
N ARG A 70 0.31 -10.35 -8.23
CA ARG A 70 -0.21 -9.76 -9.47
C ARG A 70 -0.77 -10.82 -10.41
N ARG A 71 -1.86 -10.50 -11.11
CA ARG A 71 -2.34 -11.29 -12.23
C ARG A 71 -1.40 -11.08 -13.42
N GLY A 72 -1.00 -12.18 -14.08
CA GLY A 72 -0.13 -12.11 -15.27
C GLY A 72 1.36 -12.04 -14.98
N GLY A 73 1.78 -12.23 -13.74
CA GLY A 73 3.18 -12.18 -13.33
C GLY A 73 3.67 -10.74 -13.06
N GLY A 74 4.92 -10.64 -12.64
CA GLY A 74 5.51 -9.39 -12.19
C GLY A 74 5.10 -9.03 -10.76
N SER A 75 5.89 -8.19 -10.14
CA SER A 75 5.66 -7.72 -8.78
C SER A 75 6.29 -6.35 -8.62
N ASP A 76 5.85 -5.62 -7.61
CA ASP A 76 6.47 -4.35 -7.22
C ASP A 76 7.19 -4.51 -5.90
N ALA A 77 8.31 -3.82 -5.80
CA ALA A 77 9.00 -3.61 -4.54
C ALA A 77 9.39 -2.12 -4.47
N ASP A 78 9.38 -1.59 -3.28
CA ASP A 78 9.72 -0.19 -3.05
C ASP A 78 10.99 -0.11 -2.21
N VAL A 79 11.88 0.81 -2.55
CA VAL A 79 13.11 1.10 -1.83
C VAL A 79 13.21 2.61 -1.66
N ALA A 80 13.45 3.07 -0.44
CA ALA A 80 13.80 4.46 -0.17
C ALA A 80 15.32 4.62 -0.11
N ALA A 81 15.86 5.52 -0.93
CA ALA A 81 17.26 5.91 -0.93
C ALA A 81 17.42 7.21 -0.13
N TYR A 82 17.92 7.10 1.08
CA TYR A 82 18.21 8.24 1.94
C TYR A 82 19.52 8.86 1.52
N LEU A 83 19.45 10.08 1.03
CA LEU A 83 20.54 10.83 0.45
C LEU A 83 20.74 12.15 1.22
N ARG A 84 21.97 12.58 1.32
CA ARG A 84 22.34 13.92 1.81
C ARG A 84 23.00 14.65 0.66
N ALA A 85 22.60 15.89 0.42
CA ALA A 85 23.32 16.76 -0.52
C ALA A 85 24.73 16.99 0.01
N ALA A 86 25.73 16.69 -0.78
CA ALA A 86 27.12 16.95 -0.45
C ALA A 86 27.45 18.46 -0.54
N ASP A 87 26.75 19.16 -1.44
CA ASP A 87 26.82 20.60 -1.64
C ASP A 87 25.43 21.23 -1.45
N PRO A 88 25.26 22.27 -0.61
CA PRO A 88 24.01 23.00 -0.45
C PRO A 88 23.49 23.66 -1.74
N ALA A 89 24.34 23.86 -2.75
CA ALA A 89 23.98 24.45 -4.04
C ALA A 89 23.38 23.45 -5.03
N VAL A 90 23.32 22.13 -4.69
CA VAL A 90 22.74 21.12 -5.58
C VAL A 90 21.25 21.36 -5.73
N ASP A 91 20.80 21.46 -6.99
CA ASP A 91 19.38 21.55 -7.32
C ASP A 91 18.68 20.21 -7.06
N GLU A 92 17.85 20.18 -6.05
CA GLU A 92 17.09 19.00 -5.65
C GLU A 92 16.07 18.55 -6.71
N ALA A 93 15.64 19.41 -7.61
CA ALA A 93 14.76 19.04 -8.73
C ALA A 93 15.46 18.04 -9.67
N THR A 94 16.78 18.01 -9.70
CA THR A 94 17.57 17.04 -10.49
C THR A 94 17.75 15.68 -9.81
N LEU A 95 17.34 15.52 -8.57
CA LEU A 95 17.63 14.33 -7.76
C LEU A 95 17.11 13.03 -8.37
N LEU A 96 15.92 13.05 -8.98
CA LEU A 96 15.35 11.86 -9.64
C LEU A 96 16.13 11.48 -10.91
N GLU A 97 16.55 12.45 -11.72
CA GLU A 97 17.39 12.19 -12.90
C GLU A 97 18.78 11.70 -12.47
N TRP A 98 19.39 12.34 -11.47
CA TRP A 98 20.66 11.89 -10.91
C TRP A 98 20.56 10.43 -10.41
N LEU A 99 19.52 10.08 -9.66
CA LEU A 99 19.32 8.70 -9.18
C LEU A 99 19.10 7.72 -10.33
N ARG A 100 18.37 8.14 -11.37
CA ARG A 100 18.18 7.33 -12.59
C ARG A 100 19.51 7.03 -13.27
N GLU A 101 20.37 8.04 -13.43
CA GLU A 101 21.70 7.86 -14.01
C GLU A 101 22.53 6.86 -13.21
N ARG A 102 22.53 6.97 -11.87
CA ARG A 102 23.22 6.00 -11.00
C ARG A 102 22.67 4.59 -11.16
N CYS A 103 21.36 4.44 -11.30
CA CYS A 103 20.75 3.14 -11.56
C CYS A 103 21.16 2.58 -12.94
N ILE A 104 21.26 3.44 -13.96
CA ILE A 104 21.72 3.05 -15.29
C ILE A 104 23.19 2.60 -15.23
N GLU A 105 24.08 3.35 -14.59
CA GLU A 105 25.49 3.00 -14.46
C GLU A 105 25.72 1.66 -13.75
N VAL A 106 24.94 1.41 -12.69
CA VAL A 106 24.99 0.13 -11.94
C VAL A 106 24.60 -1.08 -12.81
N TYR A 107 23.74 -0.87 -13.81
CA TYR A 107 23.18 -1.94 -14.63
C TYR A 107 23.47 -1.79 -16.14
N GLY A 108 24.28 -0.83 -16.56
CA GLY A 108 24.48 -0.44 -17.95
C GLY A 108 24.90 -1.58 -18.88
N ASP A 109 25.61 -2.58 -18.36
CA ASP A 109 26.05 -3.75 -19.14
C ASP A 109 24.94 -4.80 -19.34
N THR A 110 23.84 -4.71 -18.58
CA THR A 110 22.82 -5.77 -18.51
C THR A 110 21.41 -5.29 -18.84
N LYS A 111 21.18 -3.97 -18.89
CA LYS A 111 19.87 -3.35 -19.09
C LYS A 111 19.93 -2.20 -20.07
N VAL A 112 18.81 -1.93 -20.74
CA VAL A 112 18.66 -0.77 -21.62
C VAL A 112 18.00 0.39 -20.89
N ALA A 113 18.17 1.61 -21.41
CA ALA A 113 17.63 2.83 -20.79
C ALA A 113 16.11 2.77 -20.53
N ASP A 114 15.36 2.07 -21.36
CA ASP A 114 13.91 1.88 -21.21
C ASP A 114 13.50 1.04 -19.99
N ASP A 115 14.43 0.30 -19.40
CA ASP A 115 14.19 -0.43 -18.14
C ASP A 115 14.15 0.51 -16.93
N PHE A 116 14.53 1.79 -17.11
CA PHE A 116 14.62 2.79 -16.04
C PHE A 116 13.66 3.95 -16.34
N LYS A 117 12.52 3.97 -15.63
CA LYS A 117 11.48 4.98 -15.85
C LYS A 117 11.31 5.86 -14.62
N ILE A 118 11.34 7.18 -14.83
CA ILE A 118 11.00 8.13 -13.78
C ILE A 118 9.49 8.24 -13.66
N SER A 119 8.99 8.03 -12.45
CA SER A 119 7.63 8.35 -12.02
C SER A 119 7.61 9.69 -11.28
N GLN A 120 6.47 10.03 -10.66
CA GLN A 120 6.33 11.25 -9.87
C GLN A 120 7.32 11.30 -8.69
N HIS A 121 7.66 10.15 -8.09
CA HIS A 121 8.40 10.09 -6.82
C HIS A 121 9.54 9.06 -6.82
N ALA A 122 9.76 8.33 -7.89
CA ALA A 122 10.71 7.22 -7.89
C ALA A 122 11.29 6.92 -9.27
N VAL A 123 12.42 6.26 -9.27
CA VAL A 123 13.01 5.61 -10.43
C VAL A 123 12.60 4.16 -10.43
N GLY A 124 11.77 3.76 -11.38
CA GLY A 124 11.34 2.38 -11.58
C GLY A 124 12.38 1.59 -12.37
N ILE A 125 12.79 0.44 -11.85
CA ILE A 125 13.74 -0.48 -12.48
C ILE A 125 13.04 -1.79 -12.80
N THR A 126 13.00 -2.19 -14.06
CA THR A 126 12.38 -3.45 -14.48
C THR A 126 13.42 -4.57 -14.56
N LEU A 127 13.24 -5.62 -13.77
CA LEU A 127 14.05 -6.85 -13.81
C LEU A 127 13.39 -7.85 -14.76
N ARG A 128 13.78 -7.83 -16.07
CA ARG A 128 13.12 -8.61 -17.13
C ARG A 128 13.05 -10.11 -16.86
N GLY A 129 14.07 -10.69 -16.22
CA GLY A 129 14.12 -12.14 -15.96
C GLY A 129 13.05 -12.61 -14.98
N SER A 130 12.71 -11.82 -13.96
CA SER A 130 11.71 -12.13 -12.94
C SER A 130 10.40 -11.35 -13.11
N GLY A 131 10.36 -10.35 -13.97
CA GLY A 131 9.26 -9.41 -14.07
C GLY A 131 9.10 -8.48 -12.86
N LEU A 132 10.05 -8.50 -11.90
CA LEU A 132 10.02 -7.61 -10.75
C LEU A 132 10.28 -6.18 -11.18
N LYS A 133 9.42 -5.26 -10.77
CA LYS A 133 9.64 -3.84 -10.85
C LYS A 133 10.03 -3.31 -9.48
N ILE A 134 11.15 -2.59 -9.39
CA ILE A 134 11.63 -1.97 -8.15
C ILE A 134 11.55 -0.47 -8.33
N ASP A 135 10.77 0.19 -7.50
CA ASP A 135 10.68 1.65 -7.45
C ASP A 135 11.64 2.16 -6.35
N VAL A 136 12.67 2.91 -6.76
CA VAL A 136 13.64 3.53 -5.86
C VAL A 136 13.28 5.00 -5.69
N ALA A 137 12.84 5.38 -4.51
CA ALA A 137 12.42 6.73 -4.18
C ALA A 137 13.54 7.47 -3.45
N PRO A 138 14.02 8.63 -3.94
CA PRO A 138 15.00 9.43 -3.23
C PRO A 138 14.35 10.17 -2.06
N VAL A 139 14.99 10.12 -0.90
CA VAL A 139 14.59 10.83 0.31
C VAL A 139 15.77 11.68 0.77
N LEU A 140 15.62 13.00 0.78
CA LEU A 140 16.59 13.91 1.38
C LEU A 140 16.56 13.76 2.90
N TYR A 141 17.65 13.25 3.44
CA TYR A 141 17.78 12.96 4.87
C TYR A 141 18.08 14.23 5.65
N THR A 142 17.28 14.50 6.68
CA THR A 142 17.43 15.69 7.53
C THR A 142 18.43 15.51 8.66
N GLY A 143 18.89 14.29 8.92
CA GLY A 143 19.73 13.97 10.07
C GLY A 143 18.93 13.69 11.34
N GLU A 144 17.59 13.79 11.29
CA GLU A 144 16.72 13.58 12.44
C GLU A 144 16.55 12.09 12.80
N PRO A 145 16.18 11.81 14.07
CA PRO A 145 15.78 10.47 14.49
C PRO A 145 14.67 9.87 13.63
N ASP A 146 14.56 8.54 13.67
CA ASP A 146 13.52 7.77 12.97
C ASP A 146 13.53 7.92 11.45
N ASP A 147 14.66 8.29 10.86
CA ASP A 147 14.83 8.41 9.41
C ASP A 147 13.86 9.42 8.78
N LYS A 148 13.58 10.52 9.46
CA LYS A 148 12.83 11.61 8.85
C LYS A 148 13.60 12.22 7.70
N GLY A 149 12.88 12.58 6.65
CA GLY A 149 13.45 13.20 5.45
C GLY A 149 12.35 13.67 4.51
N TYR A 150 12.73 14.24 3.41
CA TYR A 150 11.80 14.74 2.40
C TYR A 150 11.86 13.89 1.13
N LEU A 151 10.75 13.25 0.80
CA LEU A 151 10.54 12.66 -0.52
C LEU A 151 10.47 13.81 -1.54
N VAL A 152 11.36 13.79 -2.52
CA VAL A 152 11.39 14.82 -3.56
C VAL A 152 10.60 14.35 -4.77
N THR A 153 9.64 15.17 -5.21
CA THR A 153 8.87 14.89 -6.41
C THR A 153 9.62 15.32 -7.67
N ARG A 154 9.15 14.86 -8.83
CA ARG A 154 9.70 15.30 -10.13
C ARG A 154 9.60 16.83 -10.35
N GLN A 155 8.65 17.49 -9.68
CA GLN A 155 8.49 18.96 -9.73
C GLN A 155 9.30 19.69 -8.64
N GLY A 156 10.15 19.00 -7.90
CA GLY A 156 10.93 19.58 -6.80
C GLY A 156 10.14 19.82 -5.51
N THR A 157 8.87 19.38 -5.43
CA THR A 157 8.10 19.50 -4.18
C THR A 157 8.63 18.52 -3.15
N ARG A 158 8.76 18.98 -1.90
CA ARG A 158 9.19 18.16 -0.77
C ARG A 158 8.00 17.68 0.03
N VAL A 159 7.95 16.38 0.31
CA VAL A 159 6.92 15.76 1.18
C VAL A 159 7.62 15.09 2.34
N LEU A 160 7.36 15.55 3.57
CA LEU A 160 7.93 14.93 4.76
C LEU A 160 7.51 13.46 4.84
N THR A 161 8.48 12.60 5.10
CA THR A 161 8.26 11.15 5.24
C THR A 161 9.25 10.52 6.23
N SER A 162 8.91 9.35 6.72
CA SER A 162 9.80 8.47 7.45
C SER A 162 9.39 7.01 7.19
N VAL A 163 10.18 6.29 6.43
CA VAL A 163 9.92 4.85 6.19
C VAL A 163 9.92 4.08 7.52
N THR A 164 10.82 4.43 8.44
CA THR A 164 10.90 3.77 9.76
C THR A 164 9.61 3.95 10.56
N GLN A 165 9.07 5.16 10.64
CA GLN A 165 7.83 5.42 11.36
C GLN A 165 6.61 4.77 10.67
N HIS A 166 6.51 4.82 9.32
CA HIS A 166 5.46 4.11 8.60
C HIS A 166 5.49 2.59 8.84
N LEU A 167 6.68 1.99 8.87
CA LEU A 167 6.81 0.56 9.16
C LEU A 167 6.44 0.24 10.61
N ARG A 168 6.88 1.04 11.58
CA ARG A 168 6.52 0.89 13.00
C ARG A 168 5.01 1.06 13.23
N PHE A 169 4.39 2.01 12.53
CA PHE A 169 2.95 2.25 12.59
C PHE A 169 2.14 0.99 12.24
N ILE A 170 2.48 0.34 11.15
CA ILE A 170 1.82 -0.91 10.73
C ILE A 170 2.25 -2.09 11.61
N GLU A 171 3.53 -2.17 11.97
CA GLU A 171 4.05 -3.28 12.79
C GLU A 171 3.41 -3.33 14.17
N LYS A 172 3.21 -2.19 14.82
CA LYS A 172 2.51 -2.09 16.12
C LYS A 172 1.13 -2.74 16.01
N ARG A 173 0.30 -2.29 15.06
CA ARG A 173 -1.07 -2.80 14.88
C ARG A 173 -1.09 -4.28 14.50
N ARG A 174 -0.17 -4.72 13.66
CA ARG A 174 -0.03 -6.12 13.28
C ARG A 174 0.40 -7.02 14.45
N LYS A 175 1.24 -6.53 15.37
CA LYS A 175 1.61 -7.26 16.59
C LYS A 175 0.41 -7.38 17.53
N ASP A 176 -0.35 -6.30 17.69
CA ASP A 176 -1.50 -6.25 18.60
C ASP A 176 -2.68 -7.08 18.08
N ALA A 177 -2.91 -7.07 16.76
CA ALA A 177 -4.04 -7.72 16.11
C ALA A 177 -3.75 -9.16 15.64
N GLY A 178 -2.47 -9.55 15.58
CA GLY A 178 -2.06 -10.85 15.04
C GLY A 178 -1.99 -10.90 13.50
N PRO A 179 -1.77 -12.10 12.92
CA PRO A 179 -1.52 -12.26 11.49
C PRO A 179 -2.71 -11.88 10.60
N GLY A 180 -3.93 -11.96 11.13
CA GLY A 180 -5.17 -11.62 10.41
C GLY A 180 -5.24 -10.18 9.94
N TYR A 181 -4.59 -9.25 10.64
CA TYR A 181 -4.58 -7.84 10.28
C TYR A 181 -3.99 -7.57 8.87
N ALA A 182 -2.80 -8.07 8.61
CA ALA A 182 -2.18 -7.90 7.30
C ALA A 182 -2.91 -8.66 6.20
N GLU A 183 -3.51 -9.82 6.53
CA GLU A 183 -4.27 -10.61 5.58
C GLU A 183 -5.60 -9.95 5.20
N LEU A 184 -6.29 -9.32 6.15
CA LEU A 184 -7.47 -8.49 5.86
C LEU A 184 -7.12 -7.36 4.86
N ILE A 185 -6.01 -6.66 5.07
CA ILE A 185 -5.54 -5.63 4.13
C ILE A 185 -5.31 -6.22 2.74
N ARG A 186 -4.71 -7.42 2.64
CA ARG A 186 -4.49 -8.09 1.36
C ARG A 186 -5.80 -8.51 0.68
N LEU A 187 -6.78 -9.02 1.43
CA LEU A 187 -8.11 -9.33 0.92
C LEU A 187 -8.80 -8.07 0.37
N LEU A 188 -8.78 -6.96 1.09
CA LEU A 188 -9.35 -5.69 0.63
C LEU A 188 -8.63 -5.15 -0.63
N LYS A 189 -7.31 -5.28 -0.72
CA LYS A 189 -6.57 -4.99 -1.95
C LYS A 189 -6.97 -5.92 -3.11
N GLY A 190 -7.26 -7.17 -2.80
CA GLY A 190 -7.80 -8.14 -3.75
C GLY A 190 -9.16 -7.71 -4.31
N TRP A 191 -10.06 -7.26 -3.42
CA TRP A 191 -11.34 -6.67 -3.81
C TRP A 191 -11.15 -5.45 -4.73
N ILE A 192 -10.36 -4.45 -4.33
CA ILE A 192 -10.10 -3.26 -5.18
C ILE A 192 -9.47 -3.65 -6.52
N ARG A 193 -8.55 -4.60 -6.53
CA ARG A 193 -7.97 -5.10 -7.78
C ARG A 193 -9.02 -5.70 -8.71
N GLN A 194 -9.99 -6.45 -8.15
CA GLN A 194 -11.08 -7.03 -8.92
C GLN A 194 -12.03 -5.94 -9.42
N SER A 195 -12.40 -4.98 -8.57
CA SER A 195 -13.27 -3.86 -8.94
C SER A 195 -12.69 -3.03 -10.09
N LYS A 196 -11.37 -2.80 -10.09
CA LYS A 196 -10.66 -2.10 -11.18
C LYS A 196 -10.66 -2.83 -12.54
N LEU A 197 -10.97 -4.11 -12.58
CA LEU A 197 -11.15 -4.83 -13.85
C LEU A 197 -12.50 -4.52 -14.48
N TYR A 198 -13.50 -4.21 -13.70
CA TYR A 198 -14.83 -3.81 -14.17
C TYR A 198 -14.95 -2.30 -14.36
N ASP A 199 -14.25 -1.53 -13.53
CA ASP A 199 -14.20 -0.09 -13.54
C ASP A 199 -12.74 0.41 -13.48
N PRO A 200 -12.07 0.57 -14.63
CA PRO A 200 -10.67 1.01 -14.69
C PRO A 200 -10.45 2.41 -14.09
N ASP A 201 -11.49 3.24 -14.03
CA ASP A 201 -11.42 4.58 -13.47
C ASP A 201 -11.55 4.62 -11.94
N LEU A 202 -11.84 3.47 -11.31
CA LEU A 202 -11.88 3.38 -9.85
C LEU A 202 -10.55 3.76 -9.24
N ARG A 203 -10.52 4.83 -8.48
CA ARG A 203 -9.34 5.25 -7.72
C ARG A 203 -9.44 4.71 -6.29
N CYS A 204 -8.48 3.88 -5.93
CA CYS A 204 -8.23 3.52 -4.54
C CYS A 204 -6.75 3.16 -4.40
N LYS A 205 -6.01 4.00 -3.67
CA LYS A 205 -4.62 3.76 -3.32
C LYS A 205 -4.55 2.72 -2.22
N SER A 206 -3.62 1.78 -2.31
CA SER A 206 -3.39 0.76 -1.29
C SER A 206 -3.13 1.34 0.09
N PHE A 207 -2.46 2.49 0.17
CA PHE A 207 -2.15 3.13 1.44
C PHE A 207 -3.42 3.67 2.11
N LEU A 208 -4.38 4.20 1.35
CA LEU A 208 -5.69 4.60 1.90
C LEU A 208 -6.39 3.41 2.57
N LEU A 209 -6.43 2.23 1.93
CA LEU A 209 -7.02 1.03 2.53
C LEU A 209 -6.29 0.59 3.81
N GLU A 210 -4.96 0.65 3.82
CA GLU A 210 -4.17 0.34 5.01
C GLU A 210 -4.54 1.26 6.18
N LEU A 211 -4.74 2.55 5.92
CA LEU A 211 -5.13 3.53 6.94
C LEU A 211 -6.59 3.38 7.39
N LEU A 212 -7.52 3.03 6.50
CA LEU A 212 -8.90 2.72 6.89
C LEU A 212 -8.96 1.51 7.84
N VAL A 213 -8.19 0.45 7.54
CA VAL A 213 -8.09 -0.71 8.43
C VAL A 213 -7.43 -0.34 9.76
N ALA A 214 -6.39 0.51 9.73
CA ALA A 214 -5.73 0.99 10.95
C ALA A 214 -6.68 1.80 11.84
N HIS A 215 -7.47 2.69 11.25
CA HIS A 215 -8.48 3.47 11.95
C HIS A 215 -9.53 2.57 12.61
N LEU A 216 -10.11 1.63 11.86
CA LEU A 216 -11.14 0.72 12.37
C LEU A 216 -10.59 -0.26 13.42
N TRP A 217 -9.31 -0.62 13.35
CA TRP A 217 -8.66 -1.41 14.39
C TRP A 217 -8.62 -0.66 15.72
N GLU A 218 -8.39 0.66 15.69
CA GLU A 218 -8.30 1.50 16.91
C GLU A 218 -9.66 1.91 17.44
N THR A 219 -10.57 2.30 16.55
CA THR A 219 -11.86 2.90 16.97
C THR A 219 -13.00 1.88 17.01
N GLY A 220 -12.87 0.77 16.29
CA GLY A 220 -13.98 -0.13 16.02
C GLY A 220 -15.00 0.48 15.05
N TRP A 221 -16.11 -0.23 14.86
CA TRP A 221 -17.25 0.22 14.07
C TRP A 221 -18.56 -0.25 14.67
N ASN A 222 -19.55 0.64 14.81
CA ASN A 222 -20.86 0.35 15.41
C ASN A 222 -20.77 -0.30 16.81
N GLY A 223 -19.80 0.11 17.62
CA GLY A 223 -19.59 -0.42 18.98
C GLY A 223 -18.84 -1.76 19.04
N GLU A 224 -18.44 -2.31 17.90
CA GLU A 224 -17.67 -3.55 17.83
C GLU A 224 -16.22 -3.29 17.41
N LYS A 225 -15.29 -4.08 17.94
CA LYS A 225 -13.91 -4.10 17.46
C LYS A 225 -13.85 -4.70 16.07
N LEU A 226 -12.84 -4.30 15.27
CA LEU A 226 -12.58 -4.92 13.98
C LEU A 226 -12.22 -6.41 14.16
N GLN A 227 -12.99 -7.30 13.54
CA GLN A 227 -12.93 -8.76 13.74
C GLN A 227 -11.90 -9.40 12.81
N VAL A 228 -10.60 -9.15 13.01
CA VAL A 228 -9.53 -9.65 12.13
C VAL A 228 -9.36 -11.18 12.14
N ASP A 229 -10.02 -11.89 13.03
CA ASP A 229 -10.15 -13.33 13.13
C ASP A 229 -11.45 -13.89 12.53
N ASP A 230 -12.31 -13.01 11.98
CA ASP A 230 -13.49 -13.33 11.15
C ASP A 230 -13.47 -12.44 9.89
N TYR A 231 -12.82 -12.92 8.82
CA TYR A 231 -12.64 -12.13 7.60
C TYR A 231 -13.95 -11.69 6.92
N PRO A 232 -15.01 -12.53 6.81
CA PRO A 232 -16.29 -12.05 6.32
C PRO A 232 -16.80 -10.85 7.11
N ARG A 233 -16.76 -10.92 8.44
CA ARG A 233 -17.20 -9.85 9.32
C ARG A 233 -16.30 -8.61 9.23
N ALA A 234 -14.98 -8.80 9.20
CA ALA A 234 -14.04 -7.69 9.09
C ALA A 234 -14.19 -6.92 7.77
N ILE A 235 -14.36 -7.64 6.64
CA ILE A 235 -14.61 -7.01 5.33
C ILE A 235 -15.93 -6.25 5.37
N GLU A 236 -17.00 -6.87 5.90
CA GLU A 236 -18.30 -6.20 6.09
C GLU A 236 -18.18 -4.92 6.91
N GLN A 237 -17.42 -4.93 8.02
CA GLN A 237 -17.19 -3.76 8.85
C GLN A 237 -16.49 -2.64 8.09
N VAL A 238 -15.44 -2.94 7.33
CA VAL A 238 -14.70 -1.93 6.54
C VAL A 238 -15.60 -1.35 5.44
N LEU A 239 -16.32 -2.20 4.68
CA LEU A 239 -17.22 -1.74 3.63
C LEU A 239 -18.40 -0.92 4.20
N SER A 240 -18.99 -1.37 5.30
CA SER A 240 -20.06 -0.65 6.01
C SER A 240 -19.58 0.73 6.49
N TYR A 241 -18.35 0.83 7.00
CA TYR A 241 -17.76 2.12 7.35
C TYR A 241 -17.67 3.05 6.13
N ILE A 242 -17.11 2.56 5.01
CA ILE A 242 -17.00 3.34 3.77
C ILE A 242 -18.37 3.84 3.32
N VAL A 243 -19.36 2.96 3.27
CA VAL A 243 -20.72 3.29 2.79
C VAL A 243 -21.40 4.29 3.72
N ARG A 244 -21.42 4.02 5.03
CA ARG A 244 -22.20 4.81 5.99
C ARG A 244 -21.60 6.18 6.29
N THR A 245 -20.28 6.29 6.31
CA THR A 245 -19.61 7.59 6.48
C THR A 245 -19.45 8.36 5.16
N GLY A 246 -19.60 7.65 4.03
CA GLY A 246 -19.27 8.21 2.72
C GLY A 246 -17.83 8.69 2.62
N LEU A 247 -16.93 8.23 3.49
CA LEU A 247 -15.54 8.69 3.63
C LEU A 247 -15.41 10.21 3.92
N GLN A 248 -16.45 10.82 4.48
CA GLN A 248 -16.47 12.26 4.82
C GLN A 248 -15.92 12.55 6.23
N THR A 249 -15.76 11.52 7.04
CA THR A 249 -15.17 11.66 8.38
C THR A 249 -13.65 11.78 8.25
N SER A 250 -13.07 12.84 8.83
CA SER A 250 -11.64 13.04 8.88
C SER A 250 -10.98 11.96 9.78
N ILE A 251 -9.92 11.34 9.27
CA ILE A 251 -9.12 10.33 9.98
C ILE A 251 -7.75 10.91 10.27
N VAL A 252 -7.42 10.99 11.56
CA VAL A 252 -6.13 11.48 12.07
C VAL A 252 -5.52 10.40 12.96
N PHE A 253 -4.22 10.18 12.83
CA PHE A 253 -3.46 9.25 13.68
C PHE A 253 -2.55 10.04 14.62
N THR A 254 -2.51 9.66 15.87
CA THR A 254 -1.76 10.39 16.92
C THR A 254 -0.51 9.63 17.40
N ASP A 255 0.01 8.71 16.58
CA ASP A 255 1.21 7.93 16.93
C ASP A 255 2.47 8.81 16.97
N TYR A 256 2.57 9.85 16.11
CA TYR A 256 3.78 10.66 15.96
C TYR A 256 3.56 12.18 15.98
N TYR A 257 2.30 12.62 16.03
CA TYR A 257 1.90 14.02 16.19
C TYR A 257 0.52 14.07 16.84
N THR A 258 0.10 15.24 17.28
CA THR A 258 -1.23 15.46 17.87
C THR A 258 -2.21 16.01 16.81
N ALA A 259 -3.50 15.84 17.02
CA ALA A 259 -4.53 16.20 16.03
C ALA A 259 -4.58 17.69 15.69
N ASP A 260 -4.14 18.56 16.59
CA ASP A 260 -4.03 20.01 16.40
C ASP A 260 -2.93 20.44 15.41
N HIS A 261 -2.00 19.53 15.08
CA HIS A 261 -1.01 19.78 14.04
C HIS A 261 -1.56 19.61 12.62
N VAL A 262 -2.74 19.03 12.47
CA VAL A 262 -3.32 18.77 11.15
C VAL A 262 -3.89 20.07 10.59
N THR A 263 -3.47 20.45 9.39
CA THR A 263 -4.03 21.60 8.68
C THR A 263 -5.39 21.21 8.09
N PRO A 264 -6.49 21.92 8.44
CA PRO A 264 -7.79 21.64 7.84
C PRO A 264 -7.75 21.71 6.31
N SER A 265 -8.42 20.80 5.64
CA SER A 265 -8.49 20.74 4.19
C SER A 265 -9.94 20.63 3.70
N HIS A 266 -10.14 20.87 2.40
CA HIS A 266 -11.48 20.81 1.77
C HIS A 266 -11.61 19.63 0.80
N GLU A 267 -10.63 18.72 0.78
CA GLU A 267 -10.70 17.54 -0.07
C GLU A 267 -11.85 16.61 0.36
N PRO A 268 -12.44 15.91 -0.62
CA PRO A 268 -13.60 15.04 -0.39
C PRO A 268 -13.34 13.89 0.59
N ILE A 269 -12.10 13.45 0.67
CA ILE A 269 -11.63 12.41 1.59
C ILE A 269 -10.47 12.98 2.39
N GLN A 270 -10.57 12.92 3.70
CA GLN A 270 -9.56 13.44 4.60
C GLN A 270 -8.97 12.30 5.45
N VAL A 271 -7.86 11.76 5.01
CA VAL A 271 -7.12 10.71 5.74
C VAL A 271 -5.65 11.15 5.80
N TRP A 272 -5.23 11.50 7.00
CA TRP A 272 -3.93 12.10 7.23
C TRP A 272 -2.85 11.02 7.38
N ASP A 273 -1.70 11.31 6.77
CA ASP A 273 -0.53 10.45 6.88
C ASP A 273 -0.10 10.37 8.37
N PRO A 274 0.07 9.18 8.94
CA PRO A 274 0.42 9.04 10.35
C PRO A 274 1.77 9.65 10.73
N VAL A 275 2.61 10.01 9.75
CA VAL A 275 3.95 10.56 9.94
C VAL A 275 4.01 12.05 9.60
N ASN A 276 3.13 12.52 8.73
CA ASN A 276 3.12 13.88 8.22
C ASN A 276 1.73 14.53 8.35
N PRO A 277 1.52 15.43 9.31
CA PRO A 277 0.23 16.08 9.54
C PRO A 277 -0.21 17.00 8.39
N ASP A 278 0.70 17.39 7.50
CA ASP A 278 0.41 18.24 6.34
C ASP A 278 0.04 17.43 5.10
N ASN A 279 0.14 16.09 5.16
CA ASN A 279 -0.10 15.21 4.03
C ASN A 279 -1.43 14.47 4.15
N ASN A 280 -2.47 14.95 3.45
CA ASN A 280 -3.65 14.15 3.21
C ASN A 280 -3.34 13.11 2.11
N VAL A 281 -3.32 11.83 2.46
CA VAL A 281 -3.00 10.74 1.50
C VAL A 281 -4.00 10.64 0.36
N ALA A 282 -5.18 11.21 0.56
CA ALA A 282 -6.26 11.28 -0.42
C ALA A 282 -6.39 12.65 -1.12
N SER A 283 -5.42 13.57 -0.95
CA SER A 283 -5.47 14.94 -1.51
C SER A 283 -5.72 15.03 -3.02
N THR A 284 -5.42 13.96 -3.77
CA THR A 284 -5.63 13.92 -5.23
C THR A 284 -6.99 13.35 -5.64
N TYR A 285 -7.84 12.94 -4.68
CA TYR A 285 -9.18 12.43 -4.99
C TYR A 285 -10.15 13.58 -5.21
N LEU A 286 -10.98 13.45 -6.24
CA LEU A 286 -12.10 14.34 -6.51
C LEU A 286 -13.38 13.75 -5.94
N GLU A 287 -14.44 14.54 -5.88
CA GLU A 287 -15.73 14.09 -5.33
C GLU A 287 -16.28 12.87 -6.08
N HIS A 288 -16.14 12.82 -7.39
CA HIS A 288 -16.57 11.66 -8.16
C HIS A 288 -15.75 10.39 -7.87
N ASP A 289 -14.45 10.52 -7.53
CA ASP A 289 -13.62 9.38 -7.09
C ASP A 289 -14.13 8.83 -5.75
N ARG A 290 -14.49 9.72 -4.82
CA ARG A 290 -15.07 9.36 -3.53
C ARG A 290 -16.40 8.63 -3.70
N LEU A 291 -17.33 9.21 -4.46
CA LEU A 291 -18.63 8.61 -4.72
C LEU A 291 -18.51 7.25 -5.40
N ARG A 292 -17.62 7.10 -6.38
CA ARG A 292 -17.35 5.84 -7.08
C ARG A 292 -16.82 4.77 -6.11
N LEU A 293 -15.89 5.12 -5.22
CA LEU A 293 -15.39 4.18 -4.22
C LEU A 293 -16.49 3.75 -3.23
N VAL A 294 -17.34 4.66 -2.81
CA VAL A 294 -18.51 4.37 -1.95
C VAL A 294 -19.50 3.44 -2.65
N ASP A 295 -19.77 3.65 -3.93
CA ASP A 295 -20.68 2.82 -4.73
C ASP A 295 -20.15 1.39 -4.89
N HIS A 296 -18.87 1.22 -5.22
CA HIS A 296 -18.22 -0.09 -5.24
C HIS A 296 -18.24 -0.79 -3.87
N ALA A 297 -18.07 -0.04 -2.79
CA ALA A 297 -18.19 -0.59 -1.45
C ALA A 297 -19.62 -1.01 -1.11
N ASN A 298 -20.63 -0.27 -1.57
CA ASN A 298 -22.03 -0.61 -1.39
C ASN A 298 -22.40 -1.90 -2.14
N THR A 299 -22.02 -2.00 -3.42
CA THR A 299 -22.24 -3.22 -4.22
C THR A 299 -21.60 -4.45 -3.54
N ALA A 300 -20.37 -4.32 -3.06
CA ALA A 300 -19.69 -5.39 -2.35
C ALA A 300 -20.39 -5.74 -1.01
N LEU A 301 -20.90 -4.76 -0.28
CA LEU A 301 -21.62 -4.97 0.97
C LEU A 301 -22.95 -5.70 0.73
N GLU A 302 -23.68 -5.33 -0.33
CA GLU A 302 -24.91 -6.02 -0.74
C GLU A 302 -24.64 -7.49 -1.12
N ALA A 303 -23.57 -7.77 -1.85
CA ALA A 303 -23.17 -9.12 -2.19
C ALA A 303 -22.81 -9.95 -0.93
N ILE A 304 -22.13 -9.38 0.04
CA ILE A 304 -21.84 -10.07 1.32
C ILE A 304 -23.14 -10.34 2.10
N ALA A 305 -24.05 -9.38 2.16
CA ALA A 305 -25.35 -9.56 2.82
C ALA A 305 -26.15 -10.66 2.16
N TRP A 306 -26.17 -10.71 0.81
CA TRP A 306 -26.78 -11.82 0.07
C TRP A 306 -26.11 -13.15 0.37
N ALA A 307 -24.78 -13.23 0.35
CA ALA A 307 -24.03 -14.45 0.66
C ALA A 307 -24.33 -14.98 2.07
N ALA A 308 -24.60 -14.12 3.04
CA ALA A 308 -24.95 -14.51 4.41
C ALA A 308 -26.32 -15.17 4.53
N CYS A 309 -27.24 -14.91 3.58
CA CYS A 309 -28.59 -15.47 3.52
C CYS A 309 -28.76 -16.50 2.40
N ALA A 310 -27.71 -16.80 1.66
CA ALA A 310 -27.74 -17.65 0.49
C ALA A 310 -28.25 -19.06 0.85
N PRO A 311 -29.20 -19.62 0.06
CA PRO A 311 -29.78 -20.93 0.36
C PRO A 311 -28.78 -22.06 0.13
N THR A 312 -27.83 -21.88 -0.76
CA THR A 312 -26.81 -22.89 -1.07
C THR A 312 -25.39 -22.31 -1.02
N LYS A 313 -24.43 -23.20 -0.86
CA LYS A 313 -23.01 -22.85 -0.96
C LYS A 313 -22.63 -22.28 -2.34
N GLY A 314 -23.30 -22.79 -3.41
CA GLY A 314 -23.13 -22.26 -4.77
C GLY A 314 -23.52 -20.79 -4.85
N ASP A 315 -24.71 -20.44 -4.37
CA ASP A 315 -25.22 -19.07 -4.36
C ASP A 315 -24.30 -18.13 -3.52
N ALA A 316 -23.84 -18.61 -2.36
CA ALA A 316 -22.89 -17.86 -1.54
C ALA A 316 -21.57 -17.62 -2.27
N ASN A 317 -21.04 -18.62 -2.96
CA ASN A 317 -19.81 -18.47 -3.75
C ASN A 317 -20.00 -17.50 -4.91
N ASP A 318 -21.14 -17.52 -5.57
CA ASP A 318 -21.43 -16.59 -6.67
C ASP A 318 -21.43 -15.12 -6.16
N ALA A 319 -22.04 -14.87 -5.01
CA ALA A 319 -21.98 -13.54 -4.37
C ALA A 319 -20.54 -13.11 -4.03
N TRP A 320 -19.72 -13.98 -3.47
CA TRP A 320 -18.32 -13.65 -3.19
C TRP A 320 -17.46 -13.50 -4.44
N ARG A 321 -17.87 -14.06 -5.59
CA ARG A 321 -17.21 -13.82 -6.90
C ARG A 321 -17.39 -12.39 -7.39
N GLU A 322 -18.42 -11.68 -6.97
CA GLU A 322 -18.55 -10.24 -7.25
C GLU A 322 -17.40 -9.46 -6.64
N LEU A 323 -16.93 -9.82 -5.43
CA LEU A 323 -15.81 -9.16 -4.77
C LEU A 323 -14.45 -9.60 -5.31
N PHE A 324 -14.27 -10.93 -5.52
CA PHE A 324 -12.95 -11.50 -5.76
C PHE A 324 -12.75 -12.09 -7.15
N GLY A 325 -13.81 -12.06 -7.97
CA GLY A 325 -13.80 -12.54 -9.35
C GLY A 325 -13.97 -14.06 -9.46
N PRO A 326 -13.97 -14.58 -10.70
CA PRO A 326 -14.34 -15.96 -10.99
C PRO A 326 -13.40 -17.01 -10.40
N THR A 327 -12.23 -16.61 -9.94
CA THR A 327 -11.28 -17.50 -9.26
C THR A 327 -11.63 -17.79 -7.81
N PHE A 328 -12.62 -17.08 -7.24
CA PHE A 328 -13.12 -17.39 -5.91
C PHE A 328 -13.88 -18.71 -5.95
N GLN A 329 -13.39 -19.66 -5.17
CA GLN A 329 -14.05 -20.93 -4.92
C GLN A 329 -14.07 -21.09 -3.41
N GLY A 330 -15.25 -21.11 -2.82
CA GLY A 330 -15.42 -21.50 -1.44
C GLY A 330 -15.00 -22.96 -1.27
N ALA A 331 -14.39 -23.29 -0.15
CA ALA A 331 -13.90 -24.64 0.17
C ALA A 331 -15.03 -25.66 0.21
#